data_3f3b017a6647148497595e131c6d909e
#
_entry.id   3f3b017a6647148497595e131c6d909e
#
_cell.length_a   1.000
_cell.length_b   1.000
_cell.length_c   1.000
_cell.angle_alpha   90.00
_cell.angle_beta   90.00
_cell.angle_gamma   90.00
#
_symmetry.space_group_name_H-M   'P 1'
#
loop_
_entity.id
_entity.type
_entity.pdbx_description
1 polymer ?
#
loop_
_entity_poly.entity_id
_entity_poly.type
_entity_poly.pdbx_seq_one_letter_code
_entity_poly.pdbx_strand_id
1 'polypeptide(L)'
;MPYIKEIIKYLEGGNNPFYYYIFTFFSAITLRNFVEFMIVSNAHAIQWHHPVHFSLFYISLCLSIIILLYLITREKVERIARVVAASFIITPIVPAIDLLLQVVWDYEIKYQYMIPEKTESILKNYLLFFGNHAGATPGIRFEIFIAMICCSFYVFYKTSSLLKSLLGAILFYSLVFWGYFAILFSIQGIERLAGLLYDTSPKTMIDTYLFLAIHAFLLVLYFYNRAYMTAVVRDIRLTRILHYEMMVIFGFALGYPDSGRFFMSLSNIMEIYFVVLSVVFAFIFSAITNNIADVTIDKISNPDRPSVTGVIPWETYNIIGFTALFFSIVYSLTAGHMILFLIICFIGVYFLYSMPPLRMKRIPFFSKGFIALNSLIMLLAGYSFHGKEITSFPPTVAVFVLICFTACSNLIDIKDYEGDKAAGIKTLPVILGLKQSKMIIGIFFAVGYASFPYIMKMPDLYAPSIIFGIALLLAINIQPYKDKIVFSLYLLSSISLLGYLIAKNINK
;
A
#
# COMPACT_ATOMS: atom_id res chain seq x y z
N MET A 1 -1.07 -22.45 37.41
CA MET A 1 -0.32 -22.74 36.17
C MET A 1 -0.98 -23.77 35.22
N PRO A 2 -1.52 -24.94 35.64
CA PRO A 2 -2.14 -25.86 34.69
C PRO A 2 -3.32 -25.22 33.91
N TYR A 3 -4.18 -24.50 34.57
CA TYR A 3 -5.39 -23.87 33.99
C TYR A 3 -5.07 -22.86 32.85
N ILE A 4 -4.07 -22.01 33.04
CA ILE A 4 -3.67 -21.04 32.01
C ILE A 4 -3.11 -21.75 30.78
N LYS A 5 -2.37 -22.84 30.98
CA LYS A 5 -1.86 -23.66 29.86
C LYS A 5 -3.01 -24.30 29.05
N GLU A 6 -4.07 -24.72 29.73
CA GLU A 6 -5.25 -25.28 29.07
C GLU A 6 -5.99 -24.22 28.24
N ILE A 7 -6.14 -23.00 28.78
CA ILE A 7 -6.72 -21.89 28.03
C ILE A 7 -5.91 -21.59 26.77
N ILE A 8 -4.58 -21.48 26.88
CA ILE A 8 -3.72 -21.23 25.71
C ILE A 8 -3.88 -22.36 24.67
N LYS A 9 -3.84 -23.62 25.11
CA LYS A 9 -4.04 -24.77 24.21
C LYS A 9 -5.42 -24.74 23.53
N TYR A 10 -6.46 -24.37 24.26
CA TYR A 10 -7.80 -24.25 23.70
C TYR A 10 -7.87 -23.16 22.63
N LEU A 11 -7.30 -21.96 22.89
CA LEU A 11 -7.26 -20.86 21.95
C LEU A 11 -6.45 -21.21 20.70
N GLU A 12 -5.31 -21.90 20.87
CA GLU A 12 -4.46 -22.30 19.76
C GLU A 12 -5.02 -23.49 18.96
N GLY A 13 -5.85 -24.31 19.59
CA GLY A 13 -6.25 -25.63 19.09
C GLY A 13 -7.08 -25.67 17.81
N GLY A 14 -7.56 -24.53 17.32
CA GLY A 14 -8.29 -24.44 16.06
C GLY A 14 -9.69 -25.03 16.07
N ASN A 15 -10.25 -25.35 17.24
CA ASN A 15 -11.60 -25.91 17.38
C ASN A 15 -12.68 -24.93 16.91
N ASN A 16 -12.39 -23.63 16.96
CA ASN A 16 -13.27 -22.57 16.50
C ASN A 16 -12.76 -21.98 15.18
N PRO A 17 -13.66 -21.62 14.24
CA PRO A 17 -13.30 -20.87 13.03
C PRO A 17 -12.57 -19.57 13.35
N PHE A 18 -11.58 -19.22 12.52
CA PHE A 18 -10.74 -18.03 12.78
C PHE A 18 -11.54 -16.72 12.86
N TYR A 19 -12.64 -16.61 12.13
CA TYR A 19 -13.48 -15.40 12.15
C TYR A 19 -14.13 -15.13 13.52
N TYR A 20 -14.31 -16.11 14.40
CA TYR A 20 -14.76 -15.86 15.78
C TYR A 20 -13.76 -15.01 16.56
N TYR A 21 -12.45 -15.25 16.35
CA TYR A 21 -11.40 -14.45 16.99
C TYR A 21 -11.38 -13.01 16.44
N ILE A 22 -11.61 -12.85 15.13
CA ILE A 22 -11.73 -11.52 14.50
C ILE A 22 -12.94 -10.78 15.09
N PHE A 23 -14.11 -11.41 15.19
CA PHE A 23 -15.29 -10.79 15.80
C PHE A 23 -15.10 -10.49 17.27
N THR A 24 -14.45 -11.36 18.04
CA THR A 24 -14.11 -11.10 19.46
C THR A 24 -13.23 -9.85 19.57
N PHE A 25 -12.21 -9.74 18.74
CA PHE A 25 -11.33 -8.58 18.70
C PHE A 25 -12.11 -7.27 18.41
N PHE A 26 -12.88 -7.23 17.33
CA PHE A 26 -13.67 -6.03 16.99
C PHE A 26 -14.73 -5.71 18.02
N SER A 27 -15.40 -6.71 18.61
CA SER A 27 -16.38 -6.52 19.67
C SER A 27 -15.74 -5.93 20.92
N ALA A 28 -14.56 -6.42 21.32
CA ALA A 28 -13.83 -5.89 22.47
C ALA A 28 -13.44 -4.41 22.28
N ILE A 29 -12.91 -4.06 21.11
CA ILE A 29 -12.54 -2.66 20.77
C ILE A 29 -13.80 -1.77 20.75
N THR A 30 -14.88 -2.23 20.12
CA THR A 30 -16.11 -1.45 20.04
C THR A 30 -16.68 -1.20 21.42
N LEU A 31 -16.72 -2.24 22.28
CA LEU A 31 -17.18 -2.11 23.66
C LEU A 31 -16.31 -1.15 24.48
N ARG A 32 -14.98 -1.27 24.34
CA ARG A 32 -14.04 -0.35 25.00
C ARG A 32 -14.31 1.09 24.60
N ASN A 33 -14.40 1.36 23.30
CA ASN A 33 -14.63 2.70 22.80
C ASN A 33 -15.98 3.24 23.25
N PHE A 34 -17.01 2.40 23.26
CA PHE A 34 -18.34 2.78 23.76
C PHE A 34 -18.30 3.21 25.23
N VAL A 35 -17.67 2.40 26.11
CA VAL A 35 -17.58 2.71 27.55
C VAL A 35 -16.74 3.97 27.77
N GLU A 36 -15.63 4.14 27.03
CA GLU A 36 -14.82 5.34 27.12
C GLU A 36 -15.59 6.61 26.74
N PHE A 37 -16.39 6.57 25.67
CA PHE A 37 -17.24 7.70 25.27
C PHE A 37 -18.31 8.04 26.31
N MET A 38 -18.78 7.06 27.07
CA MET A 38 -19.73 7.31 28.18
C MET A 38 -19.08 8.05 29.35
N ILE A 39 -17.78 7.88 29.58
CA ILE A 39 -17.02 8.51 30.67
C ILE A 39 -16.63 9.94 30.35
N VAL A 40 -16.30 10.23 29.11
CA VAL A 40 -15.91 11.56 28.65
C VAL A 40 -17.14 12.47 28.65
N SER A 41 -17.38 13.14 29.79
CA SER A 41 -18.54 13.98 30.08
C SER A 41 -18.72 15.21 29.18
N ASN A 42 -17.75 15.54 28.37
CA ASN A 42 -17.82 16.53 27.30
C ASN A 42 -17.98 15.81 25.96
N ALA A 43 -19.18 15.29 25.73
CA ALA A 43 -19.62 14.74 24.44
C ALA A 43 -19.68 15.83 23.34
N HIS A 44 -18.71 16.72 23.26
CA HIS A 44 -18.51 17.57 22.11
C HIS A 44 -18.09 16.70 20.94
N ALA A 45 -19.14 16.21 20.29
CA ALA A 45 -19.13 15.61 18.98
C ALA A 45 -18.09 14.49 18.81
N ILE A 46 -18.50 13.25 19.02
CA ILE A 46 -17.83 12.10 18.45
C ILE A 46 -17.74 12.36 16.94
N GLN A 47 -16.57 12.78 16.49
CA GLN A 47 -16.33 13.02 15.07
C GLN A 47 -16.04 11.66 14.42
N TRP A 48 -16.39 11.50 13.16
CA TRP A 48 -16.23 10.25 12.40
C TRP A 48 -14.78 9.70 12.42
N HIS A 49 -13.79 10.57 12.57
CA HIS A 49 -12.38 10.17 12.61
C HIS A 49 -12.00 9.42 13.89
N HIS A 50 -12.68 9.61 15.01
CA HIS A 50 -12.35 8.91 16.26
C HIS A 50 -12.50 7.39 16.15
N PRO A 51 -13.66 6.83 15.73
CA PRO A 51 -13.79 5.38 15.57
C PRO A 51 -12.80 4.79 14.57
N VAL A 52 -12.50 5.51 13.47
CA VAL A 52 -11.53 5.07 12.46
C VAL A 52 -10.12 5.03 13.04
N HIS A 53 -9.70 6.12 13.68
CA HIS A 53 -8.38 6.22 14.31
C HIS A 53 -8.16 5.12 15.36
N PHE A 54 -9.11 4.92 16.27
CA PHE A 54 -8.99 3.87 17.31
C PHE A 54 -8.97 2.47 16.71
N SER A 55 -9.82 2.20 15.72
CA SER A 55 -9.81 0.89 15.06
C SER A 55 -8.46 0.59 14.41
N LEU A 56 -7.89 1.54 13.68
CA LEU A 56 -6.57 1.38 13.04
C LEU A 56 -5.44 1.25 14.07
N PHE A 57 -5.51 2.02 15.17
CA PHE A 57 -4.59 1.89 16.31
C PHE A 57 -4.57 0.44 16.82
N TYR A 58 -5.72 -0.13 17.16
CA TYR A 58 -5.78 -1.48 17.72
C TYR A 58 -5.46 -2.58 16.70
N ILE A 59 -5.85 -2.41 15.42
CA ILE A 59 -5.48 -3.35 14.36
C ILE A 59 -3.96 -3.37 14.19
N SER A 60 -3.32 -2.21 14.09
CA SER A 60 -1.88 -2.13 13.93
C SER A 60 -1.13 -2.69 15.15
N LEU A 61 -1.63 -2.42 16.36
CA LEU A 61 -1.08 -2.96 17.60
C LEU A 61 -1.20 -4.49 17.66
N CYS A 62 -2.37 -5.04 17.36
CA CYS A 62 -2.61 -6.48 17.31
C CYS A 62 -1.63 -7.17 16.36
N LEU A 63 -1.51 -6.66 15.14
CA LEU A 63 -0.60 -7.21 14.12
C LEU A 63 0.87 -7.09 14.55
N SER A 64 1.26 -5.97 15.17
CA SER A 64 2.61 -5.76 15.68
C SER A 64 2.96 -6.73 16.83
N ILE A 65 2.01 -7.02 17.71
CA ILE A 65 2.17 -8.03 18.77
C ILE A 65 2.33 -9.44 18.17
N ILE A 66 1.54 -9.77 17.13
CA ILE A 66 1.67 -11.07 16.43
C ILE A 66 3.07 -11.21 15.86
N ILE A 67 3.61 -10.17 15.21
CA ILE A 67 4.97 -10.16 14.65
C ILE A 67 6.00 -10.34 15.78
N LEU A 68 5.88 -9.57 16.86
CA LEU A 68 6.79 -9.64 18.01
C LEU A 68 6.86 -11.06 18.58
N LEU A 69 5.69 -11.64 18.87
CA LEU A 69 5.59 -13.00 19.42
C LEU A 69 6.13 -14.06 18.46
N TYR A 70 5.86 -13.91 17.15
CA TYR A 70 6.43 -14.81 16.13
C TYR A 70 7.97 -14.74 16.12
N LEU A 71 8.55 -13.55 16.16
CA LEU A 71 10.00 -13.37 16.12
C LEU A 71 10.69 -14.01 17.34
N ILE A 72 10.07 -13.96 18.51
CA ILE A 72 10.62 -14.50 19.75
C ILE A 72 10.39 -16.01 19.87
N THR A 73 9.16 -16.47 19.58
CA THR A 73 8.74 -17.86 19.87
C THR A 73 8.89 -18.80 18.68
N ARG A 74 8.88 -18.28 17.47
CA ARG A 74 8.84 -19.06 16.21
C ARG A 74 7.63 -20.02 16.12
N GLU A 75 6.59 -19.76 16.92
CA GLU A 75 5.34 -20.52 16.85
C GLU A 75 4.57 -20.16 15.56
N LYS A 76 3.65 -21.03 15.13
CA LYS A 76 2.82 -20.78 13.95
C LYS A 76 2.02 -19.49 14.09
N VAL A 77 2.10 -18.62 13.06
CA VAL A 77 1.43 -17.31 13.04
C VAL A 77 -0.06 -17.42 13.35
N GLU A 78 -0.74 -18.43 12.81
CA GLU A 78 -2.17 -18.66 13.02
C GLU A 78 -2.51 -18.89 14.51
N ARG A 79 -1.68 -19.66 15.24
CA ARG A 79 -1.87 -19.91 16.68
C ARG A 79 -1.67 -18.63 17.48
N ILE A 80 -0.60 -17.90 17.18
CA ILE A 80 -0.32 -16.60 17.81
C ILE A 80 -1.48 -15.64 17.56
N ALA A 81 -1.95 -15.54 16.31
CA ALA A 81 -3.02 -14.63 15.95
C ALA A 81 -4.32 -14.90 16.71
N ARG A 82 -4.68 -16.17 16.92
CA ARG A 82 -5.85 -16.54 17.73
C ARG A 82 -5.69 -16.08 19.18
N VAL A 83 -4.55 -16.36 19.80
CA VAL A 83 -4.29 -15.98 21.18
C VAL A 83 -4.29 -14.46 21.33
N VAL A 84 -3.60 -13.74 20.45
CA VAL A 84 -3.52 -12.28 20.50
C VAL A 84 -4.89 -11.65 20.29
N ALA A 85 -5.62 -12.04 19.23
CA ALA A 85 -6.95 -11.49 18.98
C ALA A 85 -7.92 -11.71 20.16
N ALA A 86 -7.90 -12.91 20.77
CA ALA A 86 -8.71 -13.20 21.94
C ALA A 86 -8.29 -12.40 23.18
N SER A 87 -7.00 -12.08 23.34
CA SER A 87 -6.50 -11.34 24.51
C SER A 87 -7.03 -9.89 24.58
N PHE A 88 -7.47 -9.32 23.46
CA PHE A 88 -8.08 -7.98 23.45
C PHE A 88 -9.39 -7.87 24.20
N ILE A 89 -9.98 -8.99 24.65
CA ILE A 89 -11.15 -8.99 25.57
C ILE A 89 -10.85 -8.25 26.89
N ILE A 90 -9.58 -8.04 27.23
CA ILE A 90 -9.18 -7.29 28.44
C ILE A 90 -9.37 -5.77 28.25
N THR A 91 -9.37 -5.25 27.02
CA THR A 91 -9.36 -3.80 26.77
C THR A 91 -10.56 -3.03 27.31
N PRO A 92 -11.81 -3.57 27.37
CA PRO A 92 -12.94 -2.88 27.99
C PRO A 92 -12.82 -2.68 29.51
N ILE A 93 -11.89 -3.41 30.16
CA ILE A 93 -11.66 -3.29 31.61
C ILE A 93 -11.05 -1.92 31.95
N VAL A 94 -10.27 -1.35 31.03
CA VAL A 94 -9.60 -0.04 31.22
C VAL A 94 -10.56 1.08 31.57
N PRO A 95 -11.53 1.42 30.69
CA PRO A 95 -12.46 2.48 31.01
C PRO A 95 -13.36 2.11 32.21
N ALA A 96 -13.63 0.83 32.48
CA ALA A 96 -14.36 0.41 33.66
C ALA A 96 -13.58 0.70 34.95
N ILE A 97 -12.28 0.46 34.99
CA ILE A 97 -11.42 0.84 36.13
C ILE A 97 -11.38 2.35 36.28
N ASP A 98 -11.17 3.08 35.19
CA ASP A 98 -11.11 4.52 35.20
C ASP A 98 -12.43 5.15 35.70
N LEU A 99 -13.59 4.62 35.27
CA LEU A 99 -14.89 5.02 35.76
C LEU A 99 -15.04 4.76 37.28
N LEU A 100 -14.59 3.58 37.73
CA LEU A 100 -14.64 3.24 39.15
C LEU A 100 -13.82 4.24 40.00
N LEU A 101 -12.60 4.56 39.54
CA LEU A 101 -11.75 5.54 40.21
C LEU A 101 -12.37 6.93 40.25
N GLN A 102 -13.02 7.35 39.18
CA GLN A 102 -13.72 8.61 39.10
C GLN A 102 -14.91 8.68 40.08
N VAL A 103 -15.73 7.63 40.11
CA VAL A 103 -16.96 7.61 40.94
C VAL A 103 -16.66 7.40 42.43
N VAL A 104 -15.66 6.55 42.76
CA VAL A 104 -15.40 6.17 44.15
C VAL A 104 -14.42 7.11 44.82
N TRP A 105 -13.43 7.63 44.11
CA TRP A 105 -12.35 8.45 44.68
C TRP A 105 -12.29 9.88 44.14
N ASP A 106 -13.30 10.30 43.37
CA ASP A 106 -13.35 11.65 42.75
C ASP A 106 -12.07 11.99 41.94
N TYR A 107 -11.47 10.95 41.32
CA TYR A 107 -10.25 11.08 40.57
C TYR A 107 -10.56 11.63 39.18
N GLU A 108 -10.07 12.85 38.87
CA GLU A 108 -10.31 13.46 37.55
C GLU A 108 -9.54 12.71 36.46
N ILE A 109 -10.27 11.99 35.59
CA ILE A 109 -9.68 11.28 34.47
C ILE A 109 -9.89 12.07 33.18
N LYS A 110 -8.79 12.34 32.50
CA LYS A 110 -8.78 12.99 31.18
C LYS A 110 -8.15 12.06 30.17
N TYR A 111 -8.91 11.62 29.19
CA TYR A 111 -8.35 10.92 28.04
C TYR A 111 -7.77 11.94 27.07
N GLN A 112 -6.47 11.97 26.96
CA GLN A 112 -5.74 12.90 26.11
C GLN A 112 -4.83 12.11 25.17
N TYR A 113 -5.22 11.97 23.91
CA TYR A 113 -4.53 11.11 22.96
C TYR A 113 -3.49 11.81 22.09
N MET A 114 -3.45 13.13 22.06
CA MET A 114 -2.62 13.91 21.15
C MET A 114 -1.85 15.00 21.89
N ILE A 115 -1.05 14.64 22.88
CA ILE A 115 -0.24 15.61 23.60
C ILE A 115 1.20 15.52 23.08
N PRO A 116 1.72 16.63 22.53
CA PRO A 116 3.13 16.70 22.23
C PRO A 116 3.95 16.68 23.53
N GLU A 117 4.74 15.63 23.73
CA GLU A 117 5.65 15.55 24.87
C GLU A 117 6.93 16.38 24.62
N LYS A 118 7.44 16.99 25.70
CA LYS A 118 8.76 17.60 25.67
C LYS A 118 9.84 16.52 25.61
N THR A 119 10.84 16.71 24.78
CA THR A 119 11.95 15.75 24.56
C THR A 119 12.61 15.29 25.87
N GLU A 120 12.69 16.18 26.85
CA GLU A 120 13.32 15.92 28.16
C GLU A 120 12.53 14.98 29.06
N SER A 121 11.19 14.91 28.88
CA SER A 121 10.29 14.11 29.73
C SER A 121 10.04 12.70 29.20
N ILE A 122 10.21 12.46 27.90
CA ILE A 122 9.76 11.21 27.26
C ILE A 122 10.57 10.00 27.72
N LEU A 123 11.90 10.10 27.82
CA LEU A 123 12.74 9.00 28.30
C LEU A 123 12.45 8.70 29.78
N LYS A 124 12.22 9.75 30.57
CA LYS A 124 11.82 9.60 31.98
C LYS A 124 10.47 8.87 32.09
N ASN A 125 9.50 9.25 31.26
CA ASN A 125 8.21 8.60 31.23
C ASN A 125 8.30 7.13 30.80
N TYR A 126 9.15 6.81 29.83
CA TYR A 126 9.42 5.42 29.43
C TYR A 126 10.02 4.61 30.59
N LEU A 127 11.07 5.12 31.25
CA LEU A 127 11.75 4.40 32.33
C LEU A 127 10.89 4.26 33.59
N LEU A 128 9.99 5.19 33.85
CA LEU A 128 9.07 5.19 35.01
C LEU A 128 7.69 4.60 34.68
N PHE A 129 7.59 3.72 33.72
CA PHE A 129 6.35 3.06 33.32
C PHE A 129 5.22 4.07 33.09
N PHE A 130 5.36 4.87 32.03
CA PHE A 130 4.57 6.03 31.66
C PHE A 130 4.74 7.28 32.55
N GLY A 131 5.41 7.24 33.68
CA GLY A 131 5.67 8.38 34.51
C GLY A 131 4.48 9.34 34.66
N ASN A 132 4.63 10.58 34.19
CA ASN A 132 3.57 11.59 34.15
C ASN A 132 2.94 11.76 32.75
N HIS A 133 2.98 10.73 31.89
CA HIS A 133 2.37 10.80 30.57
C HIS A 133 0.85 10.97 30.68
N ALA A 134 0.34 12.09 30.17
CA ALA A 134 -1.06 12.49 30.37
C ALA A 134 -2.06 11.53 29.66
N GLY A 135 -1.66 10.87 28.58
CA GLY A 135 -2.47 9.89 27.86
C GLY A 135 -2.53 8.51 28.52
N ALA A 136 -1.74 8.24 29.58
CA ALA A 136 -1.71 6.96 30.25
C ALA A 136 -2.49 7.00 31.57
N THR A 137 -3.80 6.80 31.50
CA THR A 137 -4.68 6.70 32.68
C THR A 137 -4.29 5.51 33.58
N PRO A 138 -4.72 5.48 34.85
CA PRO A 138 -4.50 4.33 35.73
C PRO A 138 -4.99 3.00 35.13
N GLY A 139 -6.17 3.00 34.49
CA GLY A 139 -6.71 1.82 33.80
C GLY A 139 -5.79 1.36 32.65
N ILE A 140 -5.29 2.26 31.82
CA ILE A 140 -4.35 1.96 30.74
C ILE A 140 -3.05 1.35 31.28
N ARG A 141 -2.49 1.93 32.34
CA ARG A 141 -1.26 1.38 32.99
C ARG A 141 -1.49 -0.03 33.51
N PHE A 142 -2.63 -0.26 34.15
CA PHE A 142 -3.01 -1.58 34.64
C PHE A 142 -3.15 -2.59 33.49
N GLU A 143 -3.83 -2.22 32.41
CA GLU A 143 -3.97 -3.07 31.22
C GLU A 143 -2.60 -3.46 30.65
N ILE A 144 -1.73 -2.48 30.41
CA ILE A 144 -0.42 -2.74 29.82
C ILE A 144 0.43 -3.62 30.73
N PHE A 145 0.36 -3.42 32.07
CA PHE A 145 1.06 -4.27 33.03
C PHE A 145 0.59 -5.73 32.95
N ILE A 146 -0.75 -5.95 32.91
CA ILE A 146 -1.30 -7.31 32.74
C ILE A 146 -0.92 -7.89 31.39
N ALA A 147 -0.99 -7.12 30.31
CA ALA A 147 -0.60 -7.58 28.98
C ALA A 147 0.88 -7.96 28.90
N MET A 148 1.78 -7.23 29.60
CA MET A 148 3.19 -7.60 29.72
C MET A 148 3.36 -8.94 30.43
N ILE A 149 2.64 -9.19 31.52
CA ILE A 149 2.65 -10.47 32.24
C ILE A 149 2.16 -11.59 31.32
N CYS A 150 1.04 -11.39 30.62
CA CYS A 150 0.52 -12.37 29.69
C CYS A 150 1.48 -12.68 28.55
N CYS A 151 2.11 -11.63 27.95
CA CYS A 151 3.13 -11.77 26.93
C CYS A 151 4.33 -12.58 27.44
N SER A 152 4.87 -12.18 28.61
CA SER A 152 5.98 -12.86 29.29
C SER A 152 5.66 -14.33 29.54
N PHE A 153 4.48 -14.63 30.08
CA PHE A 153 4.03 -15.99 30.34
C PHE A 153 3.89 -16.82 29.06
N TYR A 154 3.31 -16.26 28.00
CA TYR A 154 3.18 -16.92 26.71
C TYR A 154 4.55 -17.28 26.12
N VAL A 155 5.48 -16.32 26.12
CA VAL A 155 6.86 -16.54 25.64
C VAL A 155 7.56 -17.62 26.48
N PHE A 156 7.44 -17.58 27.82
CA PHE A 156 7.99 -18.60 28.68
C PHE A 156 7.41 -19.99 28.41
N TYR A 157 6.08 -20.05 28.26
CA TYR A 157 5.37 -21.30 27.94
C TYR A 157 5.85 -21.93 26.64
N LYS A 158 6.13 -21.13 25.61
CA LYS A 158 6.58 -21.60 24.29
C LYS A 158 8.07 -21.90 24.21
N THR A 159 8.90 -21.16 24.93
CA THR A 159 10.35 -21.25 24.77
C THR A 159 11.08 -21.88 25.97
N SER A 160 10.41 -22.04 27.10
CA SER A 160 10.96 -22.46 28.38
C SER A 160 12.20 -21.64 28.84
N SER A 161 12.34 -20.40 28.30
CA SER A 161 13.47 -19.50 28.55
C SER A 161 13.02 -18.27 29.32
N LEU A 162 13.54 -18.09 30.54
CA LEU A 162 13.28 -16.93 31.37
C LEU A 162 13.81 -15.65 30.69
N LEU A 163 15.00 -15.72 30.08
CA LEU A 163 15.60 -14.58 29.38
C LEU A 163 14.71 -14.09 28.20
N LYS A 164 14.21 -15.01 27.35
CA LYS A 164 13.31 -14.66 26.27
C LYS A 164 11.98 -14.10 26.77
N SER A 165 11.50 -14.61 27.90
CA SER A 165 10.28 -14.16 28.56
C SER A 165 10.39 -12.71 29.05
N LEU A 166 11.48 -12.38 29.74
CA LEU A 166 11.77 -11.00 30.19
C LEU A 166 11.98 -10.07 29.00
N LEU A 167 12.76 -10.49 28.01
CA LEU A 167 12.96 -9.72 26.78
C LEU A 167 11.63 -9.48 26.05
N GLY A 168 10.76 -10.48 26.00
CA GLY A 168 9.42 -10.36 25.43
C GLY A 168 8.57 -9.29 26.11
N ALA A 169 8.57 -9.24 27.44
CA ALA A 169 7.87 -8.22 28.20
C ALA A 169 8.43 -6.81 27.96
N ILE A 170 9.76 -6.66 27.94
CA ILE A 170 10.42 -5.37 27.68
C ILE A 170 10.13 -4.91 26.25
N LEU A 171 10.26 -5.79 25.26
CA LEU A 171 9.97 -5.44 23.86
C LEU A 171 8.50 -5.13 23.63
N PHE A 172 7.58 -5.84 24.30
CA PHE A 172 6.15 -5.51 24.27
C PHE A 172 5.90 -4.11 24.81
N TYR A 173 6.44 -3.79 25.99
CA TYR A 173 6.30 -2.45 26.57
C TYR A 173 6.91 -1.38 25.67
N SER A 174 8.10 -1.61 25.14
CA SER A 174 8.76 -0.70 24.20
C SER A 174 7.94 -0.48 22.94
N LEU A 175 7.37 -1.55 22.38
CA LEU A 175 6.48 -1.46 21.22
C LEU A 175 5.24 -0.59 21.52
N VAL A 176 4.59 -0.81 22.66
CA VAL A 176 3.40 -0.05 23.06
C VAL A 176 3.77 1.41 23.32
N PHE A 177 4.83 1.66 24.07
CA PHE A 177 5.24 3.02 24.42
C PHE A 177 5.68 3.82 23.18
N TRP A 178 6.72 3.37 22.46
CA TRP A 178 7.31 4.10 21.35
C TRP A 178 6.49 4.04 20.06
N GLY A 179 5.84 2.92 19.80
CA GLY A 179 5.06 2.73 18.58
C GLY A 179 3.66 3.33 18.63
N TYR A 180 3.14 3.62 19.83
CA TYR A 180 1.75 4.02 19.97
C TYR A 180 1.54 5.22 20.89
N PHE A 181 2.04 5.22 22.11
CA PHE A 181 1.86 6.36 23.02
C PHE A 181 2.77 7.55 22.67
N ALA A 182 4.01 7.28 22.33
CA ALA A 182 4.97 8.30 21.92
C ALA A 182 5.03 8.48 20.40
N ILE A 183 4.02 8.05 19.65
CA ILE A 183 4.01 8.10 18.19
C ILE A 183 4.10 9.53 17.67
N LEU A 184 3.42 10.48 18.31
CA LEU A 184 3.51 11.91 17.96
C LEU A 184 4.93 12.44 18.12
N PHE A 185 5.63 12.07 19.17
CA PHE A 185 7.03 12.43 19.37
C PHE A 185 7.91 11.88 18.25
N SER A 186 7.65 10.63 17.84
CA SER A 186 8.37 9.99 16.73
C SER A 186 8.11 10.69 15.41
N ILE A 187 6.85 11.05 15.13
CA ILE A 187 6.43 11.81 13.95
C ILE A 187 7.11 13.17 13.91
N GLN A 188 7.04 13.92 15.01
CA GLN A 188 7.70 15.23 15.15
C GLN A 188 9.21 15.15 14.95
N GLY A 189 9.84 14.11 15.48
CA GLY A 189 11.25 13.83 15.27
C GLY A 189 11.59 13.64 13.79
N ILE A 190 10.81 12.88 13.08
CA ILE A 190 10.96 12.64 11.62
C ILE A 190 10.75 13.96 10.86
N GLU A 191 9.69 14.70 11.15
CA GLU A 191 9.38 15.98 10.49
C GLU A 191 10.51 17.01 10.69
N ARG A 192 11.03 17.11 11.92
CA ARG A 192 12.16 17.99 12.23
C ARG A 192 13.43 17.58 11.48
N LEU A 193 13.77 16.27 11.48
CA LEU A 193 14.98 15.77 10.82
C LEU A 193 14.89 15.91 9.30
N ALA A 194 13.70 15.74 8.72
CA ALA A 194 13.46 15.86 7.30
C ALA A 194 13.17 17.31 6.83
N GLY A 195 13.09 18.28 7.74
CA GLY A 195 12.74 19.66 7.41
C GLY A 195 11.30 19.83 6.93
N LEU A 196 10.40 18.96 7.37
CA LEU A 196 8.99 18.96 6.99
C LEU A 196 8.18 19.91 7.87
N LEU A 197 6.99 20.28 7.38
CA LEU A 197 6.03 21.02 8.19
C LEU A 197 5.44 20.10 9.27
N TYR A 198 5.30 20.69 10.45
CA TYR A 198 4.67 20.04 11.59
C TYR A 198 3.16 19.91 11.39
N ASP A 199 2.67 18.68 11.41
CA ASP A 199 1.25 18.37 11.22
C ASP A 199 0.76 17.38 12.28
N THR A 200 -0.13 17.85 13.16
CA THR A 200 -0.80 17.05 14.19
C THR A 200 -2.27 16.83 13.89
N SER A 201 -2.66 16.92 12.63
CA SER A 201 -4.05 16.69 12.25
C SER A 201 -4.50 15.25 12.58
N PRO A 202 -5.79 15.04 12.84
CA PRO A 202 -6.36 13.70 12.97
C PRO A 202 -6.07 12.81 11.77
N LYS A 203 -5.93 13.42 10.57
CA LYS A 203 -5.58 12.72 9.34
C LYS A 203 -4.19 12.09 9.40
N THR A 204 -3.19 12.83 9.88
CA THR A 204 -1.81 12.30 10.03
C THR A 204 -1.79 11.05 10.92
N MET A 205 -2.61 11.01 11.96
CA MET A 205 -2.75 9.84 12.82
C MET A 205 -3.40 8.66 12.11
N ILE A 206 -4.50 8.91 11.38
CA ILE A 206 -5.16 7.88 10.58
C ILE A 206 -4.17 7.30 9.56
N ASP A 207 -3.48 8.16 8.82
CA ASP A 207 -2.51 7.76 7.81
C ASP A 207 -1.36 6.95 8.42
N THR A 208 -0.85 7.37 9.57
CA THR A 208 0.22 6.65 10.29
C THR A 208 -0.22 5.26 10.74
N TYR A 209 -1.38 5.13 11.39
CA TYR A 209 -1.86 3.82 11.84
C TYR A 209 -2.30 2.93 10.68
N LEU A 210 -2.83 3.50 9.60
CA LEU A 210 -3.10 2.76 8.38
C LEU A 210 -1.82 2.20 7.76
N PHE A 211 -0.78 3.05 7.67
CA PHE A 211 0.54 2.61 7.21
C PHE A 211 1.06 1.44 8.05
N LEU A 212 1.06 1.59 9.37
CA LEU A 212 1.51 0.53 10.28
C LEU A 212 0.67 -0.74 10.15
N ALA A 213 -0.67 -0.61 10.11
CA ALA A 213 -1.58 -1.75 10.03
C ALA A 213 -1.36 -2.58 8.76
N ILE A 214 -1.29 -1.94 7.59
CA ILE A 214 -1.17 -2.66 6.32
C ILE A 214 0.22 -3.28 6.18
N HIS A 215 1.29 -2.57 6.56
CA HIS A 215 2.65 -3.15 6.50
C HIS A 215 2.82 -4.29 7.50
N ALA A 216 2.29 -4.16 8.72
CA ALA A 216 2.27 -5.26 9.67
C ALA A 216 1.45 -6.45 9.14
N PHE A 217 0.31 -6.21 8.49
CA PHE A 217 -0.48 -7.27 7.86
C PHE A 217 0.29 -8.00 6.76
N LEU A 218 0.97 -7.27 5.87
CA LEU A 218 1.80 -7.87 4.82
C LEU A 218 2.95 -8.71 5.41
N LEU A 219 3.58 -8.24 6.50
CA LEU A 219 4.58 -9.03 7.23
C LEU A 219 3.99 -10.29 7.87
N VAL A 220 2.81 -10.18 8.46
CA VAL A 220 2.09 -11.35 9.01
C VAL A 220 1.79 -12.35 7.92
N LEU A 221 1.32 -11.93 6.75
CA LEU A 221 1.09 -12.79 5.59
C LEU A 221 2.40 -13.44 5.10
N TYR A 222 3.49 -12.68 5.04
CA TYR A 222 4.80 -13.22 4.69
C TYR A 222 5.26 -14.31 5.66
N PHE A 223 5.10 -14.11 6.97
CA PHE A 223 5.44 -15.11 7.97
C PHE A 223 4.46 -16.29 8.00
N TYR A 224 3.20 -16.05 7.64
CA TYR A 224 2.19 -17.09 7.51
C TYR A 224 2.50 -18.07 6.38
N ASN A 225 2.79 -17.55 5.17
CA ASN A 225 3.18 -18.38 4.03
C ASN A 225 4.15 -17.66 3.08
N ARG A 226 5.43 -17.83 3.36
CA ARG A 226 6.51 -17.23 2.56
C ARG A 226 6.49 -17.67 1.09
N ALA A 227 6.10 -18.92 0.82
CA ALA A 227 6.08 -19.44 -0.55
C ALA A 227 5.04 -18.72 -1.41
N TYR A 228 3.83 -18.48 -0.87
CA TYR A 228 2.78 -17.74 -1.58
C TYR A 228 3.19 -16.29 -1.83
N MET A 229 3.70 -15.60 -0.82
CA MET A 229 4.16 -14.21 -0.99
C MET A 229 5.29 -14.11 -2.03
N THR A 230 6.25 -15.03 -1.98
CA THR A 230 7.35 -15.05 -2.96
C THR A 230 6.83 -15.34 -4.38
N ALA A 231 5.86 -16.25 -4.53
CA ALA A 231 5.27 -16.56 -5.83
C ALA A 231 4.52 -15.35 -6.41
N VAL A 232 3.73 -14.64 -5.59
CA VAL A 232 3.03 -13.41 -6.01
C VAL A 232 4.04 -12.33 -6.43
N VAL A 233 5.08 -12.07 -5.61
CA VAL A 233 6.09 -11.05 -5.91
C VAL A 233 6.86 -11.38 -7.19
N ARG A 234 7.17 -12.64 -7.46
CA ARG A 234 7.84 -13.07 -8.71
C ARG A 234 6.96 -12.89 -9.94
N ASP A 235 5.63 -13.06 -9.78
CA ASP A 235 4.68 -12.89 -10.88
C ASP A 235 4.37 -11.40 -11.17
N ILE A 236 4.75 -10.48 -10.25
CA ILE A 236 4.60 -9.05 -10.45
C ILE A 236 5.43 -8.61 -11.65
N ARG A 237 4.75 -8.01 -12.63
CA ARG A 237 5.37 -7.43 -13.82
C ARG A 237 5.87 -6.02 -13.50
N LEU A 238 6.98 -5.93 -12.77
CA LEU A 238 7.51 -4.68 -12.22
C LEU A 238 7.61 -3.56 -13.27
N THR A 239 8.06 -3.87 -14.49
CA THR A 239 8.17 -2.88 -15.57
C THR A 239 6.82 -2.24 -15.92
N ARG A 240 5.72 -2.98 -15.85
CA ARG A 240 4.38 -2.44 -16.12
C ARG A 240 3.88 -1.57 -14.97
N ILE A 241 4.15 -1.98 -13.74
CA ILE A 241 3.83 -1.14 -12.56
C ILE A 241 4.61 0.16 -12.66
N LEU A 242 5.92 0.12 -12.89
CA LEU A 242 6.75 1.31 -13.03
C LEU A 242 6.26 2.25 -14.13
N HIS A 243 5.72 1.74 -15.24
CA HIS A 243 5.10 2.56 -16.26
C HIS A 243 3.91 3.36 -15.72
N TYR A 244 2.99 2.71 -15.01
CA TYR A 244 1.80 3.39 -14.46
C TYR A 244 2.16 4.34 -13.31
N GLU A 245 3.13 3.99 -12.48
CA GLU A 245 3.67 4.88 -11.45
C GLU A 245 4.30 6.13 -12.07
N MET A 246 5.07 5.97 -13.15
CA MET A 246 5.61 7.10 -13.90
C MET A 246 4.49 8.01 -14.43
N MET A 247 3.38 7.46 -14.91
CA MET A 247 2.23 8.26 -15.35
C MET A 247 1.63 9.07 -14.20
N VAL A 248 1.47 8.47 -13.01
CA VAL A 248 1.03 9.19 -11.81
C VAL A 248 1.99 10.34 -11.49
N ILE A 249 3.29 10.10 -11.46
CA ILE A 249 4.29 11.12 -11.13
C ILE A 249 4.34 12.22 -12.20
N PHE A 250 4.19 11.88 -13.48
CA PHE A 250 4.03 12.89 -14.55
C PHE A 250 2.78 13.75 -14.34
N GLY A 251 1.66 13.12 -14.01
CA GLY A 251 0.43 13.83 -13.68
C GLY A 251 0.62 14.77 -12.50
N PHE A 252 1.24 14.29 -11.43
CA PHE A 252 1.60 15.08 -10.26
C PHE A 252 2.44 16.31 -10.64
N ALA A 253 3.47 16.14 -11.46
CA ALA A 253 4.31 17.24 -11.92
C ALA A 253 3.54 18.25 -12.79
N LEU A 254 2.58 17.81 -13.61
CA LEU A 254 1.73 18.68 -14.42
C LEU A 254 0.63 19.39 -13.59
N GLY A 255 0.16 18.73 -12.55
CA GLY A 255 -0.84 19.27 -11.61
C GLY A 255 -0.26 20.24 -10.58
N TYR A 256 1.06 20.37 -10.50
CA TYR A 256 1.73 21.19 -9.49
C TYR A 256 1.28 22.67 -9.61
N PRO A 257 0.92 23.33 -8.49
CA PRO A 257 0.46 24.71 -8.54
C PRO A 257 1.58 25.68 -8.93
N ASP A 258 1.27 26.66 -9.79
CA ASP A 258 2.21 27.68 -10.29
C ASP A 258 2.68 28.67 -9.20
N SER A 259 1.98 28.74 -8.08
CA SER A 259 2.17 29.75 -7.05
C SER A 259 2.48 29.16 -5.69
N GLY A 260 3.59 28.50 -5.50
CA GLY A 260 3.84 28.14 -4.12
C GLY A 260 4.96 27.14 -3.89
N ARG A 261 5.72 27.41 -2.85
CA ARG A 261 6.57 26.38 -2.26
C ARG A 261 5.67 25.25 -1.80
N PHE A 262 5.83 24.06 -2.35
CA PHE A 262 5.20 22.87 -1.82
C PHE A 262 5.82 22.58 -0.46
N PHE A 263 5.12 22.99 0.59
CA PHE A 263 5.50 22.60 1.94
C PHE A 263 5.05 21.17 2.16
N MET A 264 6.01 20.26 2.15
CA MET A 264 5.72 18.86 2.43
C MET A 264 5.55 18.66 3.94
N SER A 265 4.37 18.16 4.33
CA SER A 265 4.15 17.52 5.62
C SER A 265 4.36 16.01 5.50
N LEU A 266 4.50 15.32 6.62
CA LEU A 266 4.56 13.87 6.62
C LEU A 266 3.27 13.26 6.04
N SER A 267 2.11 13.87 6.31
CA SER A 267 0.83 13.45 5.74
C SER A 267 0.83 13.51 4.22
N ASN A 268 1.36 14.58 3.60
CA ASN A 268 1.45 14.67 2.15
C ASN A 268 2.34 13.57 1.55
N ILE A 269 3.46 13.25 2.21
CA ILE A 269 4.34 12.17 1.78
C ILE A 269 3.62 10.82 1.87
N MET A 270 2.88 10.58 2.95
CA MET A 270 2.09 9.37 3.13
C MET A 270 0.98 9.25 2.07
N GLU A 271 0.30 10.35 1.74
CA GLU A 271 -0.70 10.37 0.67
C GLU A 271 -0.12 9.97 -0.68
N ILE A 272 1.03 10.55 -1.07
CA ILE A 272 1.74 10.17 -2.31
C ILE A 272 2.07 8.68 -2.26
N TYR A 273 2.60 8.21 -1.15
CA TYR A 273 2.93 6.81 -0.95
C TYR A 273 1.69 5.90 -1.07
N PHE A 274 0.55 6.32 -0.53
CA PHE A 274 -0.70 5.57 -0.63
C PHE A 274 -1.25 5.54 -2.06
N VAL A 275 -1.12 6.63 -2.83
CA VAL A 275 -1.45 6.62 -4.26
C VAL A 275 -0.60 5.59 -4.99
N VAL A 276 0.72 5.60 -4.77
CA VAL A 276 1.64 4.62 -5.35
C VAL A 276 1.22 3.20 -4.98
N LEU A 277 1.00 2.91 -3.70
CA LEU A 277 0.55 1.58 -3.28
C LEU A 277 -0.82 1.19 -3.84
N SER A 278 -1.74 2.15 -4.00
CA SER A 278 -3.05 1.87 -4.58
C SER A 278 -2.93 1.36 -6.02
N VAL A 279 -2.02 1.94 -6.81
CA VAL A 279 -1.73 1.51 -8.19
C VAL A 279 -1.06 0.14 -8.20
N VAL A 280 -0.08 -0.11 -7.32
CA VAL A 280 0.56 -1.42 -7.18
C VAL A 280 -0.47 -2.51 -6.90
N PHE A 281 -1.35 -2.30 -5.91
CA PHE A 281 -2.36 -3.29 -5.55
C PHE A 281 -3.47 -3.43 -6.61
N ALA A 282 -3.88 -2.34 -7.27
CA ALA A 282 -4.79 -2.40 -8.42
C ALA A 282 -4.20 -3.24 -9.55
N PHE A 283 -2.90 -3.08 -9.81
CA PHE A 283 -2.21 -3.87 -10.82
C PHE A 283 -2.07 -5.35 -10.41
N ILE A 284 -1.77 -5.65 -9.15
CA ILE A 284 -1.72 -7.03 -8.63
C ILE A 284 -3.07 -7.72 -8.82
N PHE A 285 -4.18 -7.07 -8.43
CA PHE A 285 -5.53 -7.59 -8.68
C PHE A 285 -5.77 -7.85 -10.16
N SER A 286 -5.44 -6.87 -11.02
CA SER A 286 -5.62 -6.97 -12.47
C SER A 286 -4.75 -8.07 -13.09
N ALA A 287 -3.53 -8.28 -12.59
CA ALA A 287 -2.64 -9.34 -13.03
C ALA A 287 -3.17 -10.72 -12.61
N ILE A 288 -3.63 -10.87 -11.37
CA ILE A 288 -4.20 -12.13 -10.85
C ILE A 288 -5.43 -12.50 -11.66
N THR A 289 -6.38 -11.57 -11.87
CA THR A 289 -7.59 -11.84 -12.67
C THR A 289 -7.26 -12.18 -14.10
N ASN A 290 -6.28 -11.51 -14.72
CA ASN A 290 -5.81 -11.86 -16.06
C ASN A 290 -5.18 -13.26 -16.10
N ASN A 291 -4.34 -13.63 -15.13
CA ASN A 291 -3.71 -14.95 -15.06
C ASN A 291 -4.75 -16.07 -14.88
N ILE A 292 -5.80 -15.78 -14.12
CA ILE A 292 -6.94 -16.69 -13.96
C ILE A 292 -7.66 -16.91 -15.30
N ALA A 293 -7.92 -15.85 -16.06
CA ALA A 293 -8.58 -15.92 -17.35
C ALA A 293 -7.73 -16.59 -18.43
N ASP A 294 -6.41 -16.58 -18.30
CA ASP A 294 -5.45 -17.01 -19.31
C ASP A 294 -4.74 -18.34 -19.01
N VAL A 295 -5.15 -19.09 -17.99
CA VAL A 295 -4.46 -20.33 -17.56
C VAL A 295 -4.13 -21.27 -18.72
N THR A 296 -5.06 -21.44 -19.67
CA THR A 296 -4.86 -22.33 -20.84
C THR A 296 -3.78 -21.83 -21.79
N ILE A 297 -3.68 -20.50 -21.98
CA ILE A 297 -2.69 -19.86 -22.84
C ILE A 297 -1.33 -19.83 -22.11
N ASP A 298 -1.36 -19.54 -20.81
CA ASP A 298 -0.16 -19.41 -19.99
C ASP A 298 0.56 -20.76 -19.78
N LYS A 299 -0.14 -21.88 -19.88
CA LYS A 299 0.52 -23.21 -19.92
C LYS A 299 1.58 -23.32 -21.02
N ILE A 300 1.39 -22.59 -22.13
CA ILE A 300 2.32 -22.60 -23.28
C ILE A 300 3.32 -21.43 -23.16
N SER A 301 2.81 -20.23 -22.86
CA SER A 301 3.60 -18.98 -22.97
C SER A 301 4.36 -18.64 -21.70
N ASN A 302 3.83 -19.01 -20.52
CA ASN A 302 4.33 -18.62 -19.20
C ASN A 302 4.14 -19.77 -18.18
N PRO A 303 4.82 -20.91 -18.34
CA PRO A 303 4.57 -22.12 -17.53
C PRO A 303 4.91 -21.95 -16.05
N ASP A 304 5.72 -20.95 -15.71
CA ASP A 304 6.18 -20.71 -14.33
C ASP A 304 5.19 -19.88 -13.50
N ARG A 305 4.05 -19.45 -14.06
CA ARG A 305 3.05 -18.64 -13.33
C ARG A 305 2.41 -19.42 -12.19
N PRO A 306 2.10 -18.77 -11.06
CA PRO A 306 1.43 -19.41 -9.92
C PRO A 306 0.11 -20.10 -10.30
N SER A 307 -0.65 -19.51 -11.24
CA SER A 307 -1.91 -20.07 -11.77
C SER A 307 -1.72 -21.33 -12.59
N VAL A 308 -0.53 -21.53 -13.19
CA VAL A 308 -0.18 -22.70 -14.02
C VAL A 308 0.48 -23.78 -13.19
N THR A 309 1.46 -23.39 -12.34
CA THR A 309 2.22 -24.34 -11.50
C THR A 309 1.39 -24.91 -10.35
N GLY A 310 0.29 -24.25 -9.97
CA GLY A 310 -0.52 -24.64 -8.82
C GLY A 310 0.17 -24.46 -7.46
N VAL A 311 1.29 -23.72 -7.40
CA VAL A 311 2.00 -23.39 -6.14
C VAL A 311 1.08 -22.70 -5.15
N ILE A 312 0.13 -21.90 -5.64
CA ILE A 312 -0.93 -21.28 -4.84
C ILE A 312 -2.25 -21.96 -5.25
N PRO A 313 -3.01 -22.54 -4.30
CA PRO A 313 -4.34 -23.07 -4.57
C PRO A 313 -5.26 -21.99 -5.16
N TRP A 314 -6.13 -22.38 -6.09
CA TRP A 314 -6.99 -21.46 -6.83
C TRP A 314 -7.81 -20.51 -5.93
N GLU A 315 -8.43 -21.05 -4.88
CA GLU A 315 -9.21 -20.27 -3.92
C GLU A 315 -8.34 -19.24 -3.20
N THR A 316 -7.14 -19.65 -2.75
CA THR A 316 -6.18 -18.76 -2.11
C THR A 316 -5.69 -17.67 -3.06
N TYR A 317 -5.46 -18.02 -4.34
CA TYR A 317 -5.01 -17.04 -5.35
C TYR A 317 -6.08 -15.96 -5.60
N ASN A 318 -7.37 -16.36 -5.63
CA ASN A 318 -8.49 -15.41 -5.68
C ASN A 318 -8.55 -14.53 -4.43
N ILE A 319 -8.41 -15.12 -3.24
CA ILE A 319 -8.41 -14.35 -1.98
C ILE A 319 -7.28 -13.30 -1.98
N ILE A 320 -6.08 -13.65 -2.44
CA ILE A 320 -4.97 -12.69 -2.58
C ILE A 320 -5.35 -11.56 -3.55
N GLY A 321 -5.99 -11.88 -4.67
CA GLY A 321 -6.49 -10.89 -5.62
C GLY A 321 -7.48 -9.91 -4.99
N PHE A 322 -8.52 -10.43 -4.31
CA PHE A 322 -9.51 -9.59 -3.64
C PHE A 322 -8.91 -8.79 -2.46
N THR A 323 -7.93 -9.34 -1.77
CA THR A 323 -7.18 -8.62 -0.73
C THR A 323 -6.40 -7.45 -1.34
N ALA A 324 -5.79 -7.65 -2.51
CA ALA A 324 -5.12 -6.56 -3.24
C ALA A 324 -6.13 -5.49 -3.70
N LEU A 325 -7.29 -5.89 -4.22
CA LEU A 325 -8.37 -4.96 -4.55
C LEU A 325 -8.80 -4.13 -3.34
N PHE A 326 -9.02 -4.77 -2.20
CA PHE A 326 -9.40 -4.10 -0.95
C PHE A 326 -8.35 -3.05 -0.54
N PHE A 327 -7.07 -3.40 -0.54
CA PHE A 327 -6.01 -2.44 -0.21
C PHE A 327 -5.89 -1.30 -1.23
N SER A 328 -6.06 -1.60 -2.52
CA SER A 328 -6.09 -0.56 -3.54
C SER A 328 -7.19 0.48 -3.28
N ILE A 329 -8.40 0.02 -2.93
CA ILE A 329 -9.53 0.89 -2.59
C ILE A 329 -9.25 1.69 -1.32
N VAL A 330 -8.76 1.04 -0.25
CA VAL A 330 -8.48 1.72 1.03
C VAL A 330 -7.43 2.81 0.85
N TYR A 331 -6.32 2.51 0.18
CA TYR A 331 -5.26 3.48 -0.05
C TYR A 331 -5.70 4.64 -0.95
N SER A 332 -6.47 4.36 -2.00
CA SER A 332 -6.95 5.43 -2.89
C SER A 332 -7.97 6.33 -2.20
N LEU A 333 -8.79 5.78 -1.29
CA LEU A 333 -9.79 6.55 -0.53
C LEU A 333 -9.11 7.56 0.42
N THR A 334 -7.99 7.20 1.06
CA THR A 334 -7.26 8.14 1.95
C THR A 334 -6.64 9.30 1.20
N ALA A 335 -6.25 9.08 -0.07
CA ALA A 335 -5.72 10.14 -0.94
C ALA A 335 -6.82 11.02 -1.56
N GLY A 336 -8.09 10.59 -1.50
CA GLY A 336 -9.24 11.38 -1.93
C GLY A 336 -10.20 10.65 -2.88
N HIS A 337 -11.44 11.11 -2.89
CA HIS A 337 -12.52 10.47 -3.67
C HIS A 337 -12.26 10.46 -5.18
N MET A 338 -11.58 11.48 -5.73
CA MET A 338 -11.22 11.53 -7.14
C MET A 338 -10.17 10.48 -7.50
N ILE A 339 -9.17 10.30 -6.64
CA ILE A 339 -8.15 9.24 -6.79
C ILE A 339 -8.83 7.87 -6.75
N LEU A 340 -9.72 7.63 -5.77
CA LEU A 340 -10.50 6.40 -5.70
C LEU A 340 -11.28 6.14 -6.99
N PHE A 341 -11.99 7.15 -7.52
CA PHE A 341 -12.74 7.04 -8.78
C PHE A 341 -11.83 6.60 -9.93
N LEU A 342 -10.67 7.25 -10.09
CA LEU A 342 -9.74 6.94 -11.17
C LEU A 342 -9.09 5.55 -11.01
N ILE A 343 -8.81 5.11 -9.80
CA ILE A 343 -8.34 3.74 -9.54
C ILE A 343 -9.42 2.71 -9.90
N ILE A 344 -10.68 2.97 -9.58
CA ILE A 344 -11.79 2.09 -10.00
C ILE A 344 -11.90 2.06 -11.53
N CYS A 345 -11.77 3.20 -12.21
CA CYS A 345 -11.73 3.26 -13.67
C CYS A 345 -10.58 2.42 -14.25
N PHE A 346 -9.38 2.55 -13.68
CA PHE A 346 -8.20 1.77 -14.08
C PHE A 346 -8.46 0.25 -13.97
N ILE A 347 -9.00 -0.20 -12.84
CA ILE A 347 -9.35 -1.59 -12.61
C ILE A 347 -10.43 -2.04 -13.60
N GLY A 348 -11.46 -1.22 -13.82
CA GLY A 348 -12.54 -1.49 -14.76
C GLY A 348 -12.05 -1.66 -16.19
N VAL A 349 -11.17 -0.76 -16.66
CA VAL A 349 -10.55 -0.85 -17.99
C VAL A 349 -9.71 -2.13 -18.13
N TYR A 350 -8.95 -2.52 -17.09
CA TYR A 350 -8.22 -3.79 -17.07
C TYR A 350 -9.15 -4.99 -17.10
N PHE A 351 -10.27 -4.93 -16.39
CA PHE A 351 -11.27 -6.00 -16.38
C PHE A 351 -11.88 -6.18 -17.78
N LEU A 352 -12.32 -5.10 -18.44
CA LEU A 352 -12.81 -5.14 -19.81
C LEU A 352 -11.76 -5.64 -20.80
N TYR A 353 -10.50 -5.31 -20.59
CA TYR A 353 -9.39 -5.79 -21.41
C TYR A 353 -9.19 -7.30 -21.30
N SER A 354 -9.23 -7.86 -20.09
CA SER A 354 -8.79 -9.23 -19.80
C SER A 354 -9.91 -10.24 -19.73
N MET A 355 -11.09 -9.86 -19.16
CA MET A 355 -12.11 -10.77 -18.71
C MET A 355 -13.26 -10.95 -19.73
N PRO A 356 -13.87 -12.16 -19.77
CA PRO A 356 -15.13 -12.36 -20.48
C PRO A 356 -16.25 -11.44 -19.90
N PRO A 357 -17.29 -11.09 -20.67
CA PRO A 357 -17.54 -11.55 -22.05
C PRO A 357 -16.78 -10.78 -23.14
N LEU A 358 -16.31 -9.55 -22.87
CA LEU A 358 -15.73 -8.69 -23.90
C LEU A 358 -14.32 -9.09 -24.31
N ARG A 359 -13.42 -9.26 -23.33
CA ARG A 359 -12.05 -9.70 -23.54
C ARG A 359 -11.33 -8.94 -24.66
N MET A 360 -11.36 -7.60 -24.57
CA MET A 360 -10.96 -6.65 -25.63
C MET A 360 -9.52 -6.81 -26.13
N LYS A 361 -8.65 -7.48 -25.34
CA LYS A 361 -7.29 -7.81 -25.78
C LYS A 361 -7.21 -8.68 -27.02
N ARG A 362 -8.31 -9.37 -27.41
CA ARG A 362 -8.38 -10.18 -28.62
C ARG A 362 -8.67 -9.37 -29.88
N ILE A 363 -9.09 -8.12 -29.74
CA ILE A 363 -9.44 -7.24 -30.86
C ILE A 363 -8.21 -6.37 -31.19
N PRO A 364 -7.63 -6.54 -32.40
CA PRO A 364 -6.50 -5.73 -32.84
C PRO A 364 -6.77 -4.22 -32.70
N PHE A 365 -5.75 -3.42 -32.44
CA PHE A 365 -5.79 -1.99 -32.18
C PHE A 365 -6.54 -1.56 -30.89
N PHE A 366 -7.73 -2.11 -30.60
CA PHE A 366 -8.44 -1.82 -29.36
C PHE A 366 -7.65 -2.22 -28.14
N SER A 367 -6.95 -3.36 -28.19
CA SER A 367 -6.10 -3.82 -27.08
C SER A 367 -5.07 -2.78 -26.66
N LYS A 368 -4.46 -2.06 -27.60
CA LYS A 368 -3.45 -1.03 -27.35
C LYS A 368 -4.08 0.28 -26.86
N GLY A 369 -5.27 0.62 -27.37
CA GLY A 369 -6.07 1.74 -26.89
C GLY A 369 -6.44 1.62 -25.41
N PHE A 370 -6.77 0.41 -24.92
CA PHE A 370 -7.06 0.19 -23.50
C PHE A 370 -5.82 0.38 -22.61
N ILE A 371 -4.62 0.00 -23.08
CA ILE A 371 -3.36 0.27 -22.37
C ILE A 371 -3.10 1.78 -22.31
N ALA A 372 -3.29 2.48 -23.42
CA ALA A 372 -3.14 3.93 -23.49
C ALA A 372 -4.16 4.66 -22.61
N LEU A 373 -5.42 4.20 -22.58
CA LEU A 373 -6.46 4.73 -21.71
C LEU A 373 -6.09 4.58 -20.24
N ASN A 374 -5.58 3.42 -19.83
CA ASN A 374 -5.09 3.23 -18.47
C ASN A 374 -3.90 4.12 -18.13
N SER A 375 -3.02 4.38 -19.08
CA SER A 375 -1.91 5.33 -18.89
C SER A 375 -2.44 6.76 -18.69
N LEU A 376 -3.46 7.18 -19.45
CA LEU A 376 -4.12 8.47 -19.28
C LEU A 376 -4.84 8.56 -17.93
N ILE A 377 -5.57 7.52 -17.51
CA ILE A 377 -6.25 7.49 -16.21
C ILE A 377 -5.24 7.69 -15.07
N MET A 378 -4.09 7.02 -15.12
CA MET A 378 -3.04 7.20 -14.11
C MET A 378 -2.40 8.60 -14.15
N LEU A 379 -2.22 9.16 -15.33
CA LEU A 379 -1.78 10.54 -15.49
C LEU A 379 -2.77 11.54 -14.87
N LEU A 380 -4.07 11.34 -15.08
CA LEU A 380 -5.12 12.14 -14.47
C LEU A 380 -5.20 11.96 -12.94
N ALA A 381 -4.92 10.76 -12.43
CA ALA A 381 -4.85 10.52 -10.99
C ALA A 381 -3.74 11.38 -10.35
N GLY A 382 -2.55 11.41 -10.94
CA GLY A 382 -1.49 12.29 -10.48
C GLY A 382 -1.84 13.78 -10.60
N TYR A 383 -2.46 14.18 -11.72
CA TYR A 383 -2.83 15.56 -11.96
C TYR A 383 -3.84 16.10 -10.94
N SER A 384 -4.81 15.27 -10.56
CA SER A 384 -5.86 15.66 -9.60
C SER A 384 -5.39 15.65 -8.13
N PHE A 385 -4.19 15.15 -7.85
CA PHE A 385 -3.66 15.02 -6.48
C PHE A 385 -3.64 16.36 -5.71
N HIS A 386 -3.33 17.46 -6.40
CA HIS A 386 -3.32 18.80 -5.82
C HIS A 386 -4.70 19.50 -5.82
N GLY A 387 -5.78 18.75 -5.92
CA GLY A 387 -7.14 19.30 -5.97
C GLY A 387 -7.51 19.96 -7.31
N LYS A 388 -6.70 19.77 -8.35
CA LYS A 388 -7.05 20.26 -9.70
C LYS A 388 -8.17 19.42 -10.29
N GLU A 389 -9.14 20.10 -10.90
CA GLU A 389 -10.22 19.42 -11.62
C GLU A 389 -9.69 18.75 -12.88
N ILE A 390 -10.16 17.53 -13.15
CA ILE A 390 -9.79 16.76 -14.37
C ILE A 390 -10.16 17.52 -15.63
N THR A 391 -11.25 18.31 -15.59
CA THR A 391 -11.71 19.14 -16.69
C THR A 391 -10.71 20.21 -17.12
N SER A 392 -9.80 20.61 -16.22
CA SER A 392 -8.72 21.56 -16.51
C SER A 392 -7.47 20.89 -17.12
N PHE A 393 -7.46 19.57 -17.26
CA PHE A 393 -6.33 18.87 -17.88
C PHE A 393 -6.21 19.22 -19.37
N PRO A 394 -4.99 19.54 -19.89
CA PRO A 394 -4.84 19.96 -21.28
C PRO A 394 -5.28 18.88 -22.27
N PRO A 395 -6.30 19.11 -23.09
CA PRO A 395 -6.83 18.09 -24.02
C PRO A 395 -5.79 17.65 -25.07
N THR A 396 -4.89 18.54 -25.46
CA THR A 396 -3.79 18.22 -26.40
C THR A 396 -2.84 17.17 -25.81
N VAL A 397 -2.55 17.23 -24.50
CA VAL A 397 -1.74 16.22 -23.80
C VAL A 397 -2.50 14.91 -23.69
N ALA A 398 -3.81 14.94 -23.39
CA ALA A 398 -4.63 13.72 -23.33
C ALA A 398 -4.65 12.98 -24.67
N VAL A 399 -4.90 13.70 -25.78
CA VAL A 399 -4.91 13.13 -27.14
C VAL A 399 -3.52 12.59 -27.51
N PHE A 400 -2.47 13.34 -27.19
CA PHE A 400 -1.09 12.90 -27.43
C PHE A 400 -0.78 11.59 -26.70
N VAL A 401 -1.11 11.49 -25.42
CA VAL A 401 -0.91 10.27 -24.63
C VAL A 401 -1.68 9.09 -25.23
N LEU A 402 -2.95 9.27 -25.59
CA LEU A 402 -3.75 8.21 -26.19
C LEU A 402 -3.14 7.72 -27.52
N ILE A 403 -2.74 8.62 -28.42
CA ILE A 403 -2.17 8.25 -29.71
C ILE A 403 -0.79 7.59 -29.54
N CYS A 404 0.13 8.25 -28.81
CA CYS A 404 1.49 7.76 -28.66
C CYS A 404 1.54 6.42 -27.93
N PHE A 405 0.83 6.27 -26.82
CA PHE A 405 0.86 4.98 -26.10
C PHE A 405 0.11 3.88 -26.83
N THR A 406 -0.92 4.18 -27.62
CA THR A 406 -1.56 3.18 -28.50
C THR A 406 -0.54 2.69 -29.54
N ALA A 407 0.23 3.57 -30.17
CA ALA A 407 1.22 3.21 -31.15
C ALA A 407 2.43 2.48 -30.52
N CYS A 408 3.02 3.03 -29.48
CA CYS A 408 4.23 2.51 -28.83
C CYS A 408 4.02 1.20 -28.07
N SER A 409 2.81 0.94 -27.52
CA SER A 409 2.51 -0.29 -26.77
C SER A 409 2.54 -1.57 -27.62
N ASN A 410 2.58 -1.45 -28.97
CA ASN A 410 2.85 -2.58 -29.84
C ASN A 410 4.25 -3.19 -29.63
N LEU A 411 5.15 -2.51 -28.91
CA LEU A 411 6.44 -3.04 -28.48
C LEU A 411 6.30 -4.38 -27.71
N ILE A 412 5.25 -4.53 -26.93
CA ILE A 412 5.01 -5.73 -26.12
C ILE A 412 4.84 -6.97 -27.01
N ASP A 413 4.22 -6.82 -28.18
CA ASP A 413 3.94 -7.91 -29.09
C ASP A 413 5.17 -8.46 -29.82
N ILE A 414 6.29 -7.72 -29.84
CA ILE A 414 7.55 -8.20 -30.42
C ILE A 414 8.04 -9.46 -29.69
N LYS A 415 7.91 -9.47 -28.36
CA LYS A 415 8.31 -10.60 -27.52
C LYS A 415 7.36 -11.78 -27.68
N ASP A 416 6.07 -11.50 -27.85
CA ASP A 416 5.00 -12.50 -27.85
C ASP A 416 4.71 -13.04 -29.29
N TYR A 417 5.51 -12.63 -30.29
CA TYR A 417 5.31 -12.91 -31.73
C TYR A 417 5.02 -14.38 -32.05
N GLU A 418 5.86 -15.32 -31.58
CA GLU A 418 5.68 -16.75 -31.87
C GLU A 418 4.42 -17.31 -31.22
N GLY A 419 4.13 -16.90 -29.99
CA GLY A 419 2.89 -17.29 -29.29
C GLY A 419 1.64 -16.72 -29.94
N ASP A 420 1.66 -15.46 -30.32
CA ASP A 420 0.54 -14.78 -30.99
C ASP A 420 0.26 -15.41 -32.37
N LYS A 421 1.34 -15.72 -33.13
CA LYS A 421 1.25 -16.37 -34.42
C LYS A 421 0.65 -17.77 -34.30
N ALA A 422 1.10 -18.55 -33.32
CA ALA A 422 0.56 -19.90 -33.07
C ALA A 422 -0.90 -19.87 -32.61
N ALA A 423 -1.30 -18.83 -31.85
CA ALA A 423 -2.67 -18.63 -31.38
C ALA A 423 -3.59 -17.93 -32.40
N GLY A 424 -3.08 -17.56 -33.58
CA GLY A 424 -3.86 -16.85 -34.62
C GLY A 424 -4.22 -15.41 -34.25
N ILE A 425 -3.54 -14.80 -33.28
CA ILE A 425 -3.79 -13.42 -32.84
C ILE A 425 -3.16 -12.44 -33.81
N LYS A 426 -3.93 -11.54 -34.39
CA LYS A 426 -3.47 -10.58 -35.40
C LYS A 426 -2.84 -9.34 -34.75
N THR A 427 -1.62 -9.46 -34.24
CA THR A 427 -0.81 -8.32 -33.74
C THR A 427 0.01 -7.70 -34.89
N LEU A 428 0.54 -6.48 -34.67
CA LEU A 428 1.35 -5.79 -35.69
C LEU A 428 2.52 -6.67 -36.18
N PRO A 429 3.31 -7.34 -35.31
CA PRO A 429 4.36 -8.27 -35.73
C PRO A 429 3.83 -9.45 -36.53
N VAL A 430 2.67 -9.99 -36.21
CA VAL A 430 2.08 -11.14 -36.94
C VAL A 430 1.61 -10.74 -38.33
N ILE A 431 1.08 -9.51 -38.50
CA ILE A 431 0.58 -9.00 -39.77
C ILE A 431 1.71 -8.61 -40.72
N LEU A 432 2.70 -7.86 -40.22
CA LEU A 432 3.77 -7.25 -41.04
C LEU A 432 5.11 -7.99 -40.99
N GLY A 433 5.24 -8.97 -40.08
CA GLY A 433 6.52 -9.61 -39.79
C GLY A 433 7.40 -8.78 -38.83
N LEU A 434 8.29 -9.49 -38.14
CA LEU A 434 9.13 -8.92 -37.05
C LEU A 434 10.00 -7.73 -37.50
N LYS A 435 10.62 -7.81 -38.67
CA LYS A 435 11.58 -6.78 -39.16
C LYS A 435 10.88 -5.44 -39.42
N GLN A 436 9.76 -5.49 -40.14
CA GLN A 436 8.99 -4.28 -40.49
C GLN A 436 8.31 -3.68 -39.26
N SER A 437 7.76 -4.53 -38.41
CA SER A 437 7.12 -4.08 -37.17
C SER A 437 8.09 -3.39 -36.22
N LYS A 438 9.31 -3.91 -36.04
CA LYS A 438 10.33 -3.26 -35.23
C LYS A 438 10.67 -1.87 -35.74
N MET A 439 10.81 -1.72 -37.07
CA MET A 439 11.09 -0.44 -37.69
C MET A 439 9.93 0.55 -37.44
N ILE A 440 8.68 0.13 -37.68
CA ILE A 440 7.49 0.98 -37.50
C ILE A 440 7.34 1.38 -36.01
N ILE A 441 7.48 0.43 -35.08
CA ILE A 441 7.40 0.71 -33.64
C ILE A 441 8.52 1.68 -33.23
N GLY A 442 9.74 1.47 -33.72
CA GLY A 442 10.85 2.39 -33.46
C GLY A 442 10.56 3.80 -33.96
N ILE A 443 9.95 3.94 -35.15
CA ILE A 443 9.52 5.25 -35.70
C ILE A 443 8.44 5.87 -34.80
N PHE A 444 7.47 5.09 -34.28
CA PHE A 444 6.48 5.60 -33.35
C PHE A 444 7.11 6.20 -32.09
N PHE A 445 8.12 5.53 -31.53
CA PHE A 445 8.87 6.08 -30.40
C PHE A 445 9.62 7.37 -30.81
N ALA A 446 10.33 7.38 -31.93
CA ALA A 446 11.09 8.55 -32.37
C ALA A 446 10.16 9.77 -32.62
N VAL A 447 9.03 9.57 -33.28
CA VAL A 447 8.03 10.62 -33.53
C VAL A 447 7.39 11.09 -32.23
N GLY A 448 7.01 10.16 -31.32
CA GLY A 448 6.44 10.50 -30.03
C GLY A 448 7.36 11.37 -29.18
N TYR A 449 8.64 10.98 -29.09
CA TYR A 449 9.64 11.78 -28.37
C TYR A 449 9.91 13.12 -29.02
N ALA A 450 10.01 13.20 -30.35
CA ALA A 450 10.22 14.46 -31.08
C ALA A 450 9.01 15.42 -30.93
N SER A 451 7.80 14.89 -30.83
CA SER A 451 6.58 15.68 -30.67
C SER A 451 6.35 16.16 -29.21
N PHE A 452 6.91 15.46 -28.23
CA PHE A 452 6.69 15.74 -26.81
C PHE A 452 7.04 17.19 -26.41
N PRO A 453 8.20 17.78 -26.73
CA PRO A 453 8.55 19.15 -26.38
C PRO A 453 7.59 20.19 -26.97
N TYR A 454 7.09 19.94 -28.18
CA TYR A 454 6.12 20.79 -28.84
C TYR A 454 4.78 20.79 -28.09
N ILE A 455 4.25 19.61 -27.77
CA ILE A 455 2.99 19.43 -27.04
C ILE A 455 3.07 20.05 -25.64
N MET A 456 4.22 19.86 -24.96
CA MET A 456 4.45 20.40 -23.62
C MET A 456 4.85 21.87 -23.60
N LYS A 457 5.06 22.51 -24.77
CA LYS A 457 5.58 23.88 -24.92
C LYS A 457 6.90 24.10 -24.16
N MET A 458 7.81 23.11 -24.26
CA MET A 458 9.11 23.07 -23.57
C MET A 458 10.26 22.92 -24.56
N PRO A 459 10.73 24.04 -25.17
CA PRO A 459 11.75 24.01 -26.22
C PRO A 459 13.08 23.40 -25.72
N ASP A 460 13.42 23.56 -24.45
CA ASP A 460 14.66 23.03 -23.84
C ASP A 460 14.73 21.49 -23.90
N LEU A 461 13.59 20.83 -24.08
CA LEU A 461 13.53 19.36 -24.15
C LEU A 461 13.70 18.81 -25.56
N TYR A 462 13.84 19.62 -26.63
CA TYR A 462 13.98 19.09 -27.99
C TYR A 462 15.21 18.20 -28.15
N ALA A 463 16.39 18.67 -27.73
CA ALA A 463 17.61 17.90 -27.86
C ALA A 463 17.58 16.56 -27.11
N PRO A 464 17.27 16.51 -25.79
CA PRO A 464 17.20 15.24 -25.08
C PRO A 464 16.09 14.32 -25.60
N SER A 465 14.93 14.84 -25.98
CA SER A 465 13.84 14.03 -26.54
C SER A 465 14.21 13.37 -27.85
N ILE A 466 14.85 14.10 -28.78
CA ILE A 466 15.30 13.53 -30.04
C ILE A 466 16.36 12.45 -29.82
N ILE A 467 17.31 12.69 -28.89
CA ILE A 467 18.37 11.71 -28.57
C ILE A 467 17.73 10.41 -28.05
N PHE A 468 16.79 10.50 -27.09
CA PHE A 468 16.10 9.33 -26.54
C PHE A 468 15.21 8.64 -27.59
N GLY A 469 14.52 9.39 -28.45
CA GLY A 469 13.72 8.84 -29.55
C GLY A 469 14.57 8.02 -30.53
N ILE A 470 15.74 8.55 -30.94
CA ILE A 470 16.68 7.84 -31.79
C ILE A 470 17.29 6.62 -31.07
N ALA A 471 17.69 6.76 -29.82
CA ALA A 471 18.23 5.66 -29.03
C ALA A 471 17.24 4.49 -28.92
N LEU A 472 15.96 4.77 -28.71
CA LEU A 472 14.90 3.76 -28.68
C LEU A 472 14.67 3.13 -30.06
N LEU A 473 14.63 3.93 -31.13
CA LEU A 473 14.54 3.42 -32.51
C LEU A 473 15.66 2.42 -32.80
N LEU A 474 16.89 2.77 -32.45
CA LEU A 474 18.05 1.90 -32.64
C LEU A 474 17.96 0.65 -31.75
N ALA A 475 17.64 0.80 -30.46
CA ALA A 475 17.57 -0.31 -29.52
C ALA A 475 16.48 -1.35 -29.87
N ILE A 476 15.34 -0.92 -30.41
CA ILE A 476 14.28 -1.80 -30.88
C ILE A 476 14.73 -2.61 -32.10
N ASN A 477 15.60 -2.06 -32.94
CA ASN A 477 16.07 -2.67 -34.22
C ASN A 477 17.38 -3.44 -34.09
N ILE A 478 18.12 -3.34 -32.98
CA ILE A 478 19.33 -4.12 -32.74
C ILE A 478 19.07 -5.62 -32.72
N GLN A 479 20.00 -6.40 -33.25
CA GLN A 479 19.96 -7.87 -33.21
C GLN A 479 21.12 -8.39 -32.31
N PRO A 480 20.88 -9.36 -31.41
CA PRO A 480 19.57 -9.92 -31.06
C PRO A 480 18.75 -8.90 -30.25
N TYR A 481 17.42 -8.95 -30.42
CA TYR A 481 16.47 -8.09 -29.67
C TYR A 481 16.54 -8.38 -28.19
N LYS A 482 16.67 -7.30 -27.39
CA LYS A 482 16.72 -7.39 -25.91
C LYS A 482 15.67 -6.45 -25.31
N ASP A 483 14.52 -7.01 -24.95
CA ASP A 483 13.39 -6.28 -24.35
C ASP A 483 13.80 -5.46 -23.12
N LYS A 484 14.69 -6.01 -22.26
CA LYS A 484 15.20 -5.32 -21.06
C LYS A 484 15.93 -4.02 -21.39
N ILE A 485 16.72 -3.98 -22.47
CA ILE A 485 17.45 -2.76 -22.87
C ILE A 485 16.48 -1.68 -23.31
N VAL A 486 15.48 -2.04 -24.12
CA VAL A 486 14.47 -1.09 -24.61
C VAL A 486 13.65 -0.53 -23.43
N PHE A 487 13.21 -1.38 -22.50
CA PHE A 487 12.50 -0.94 -21.29
C PHE A 487 13.37 -0.06 -20.39
N SER A 488 14.64 -0.41 -20.20
CA SER A 488 15.56 0.41 -19.40
C SER A 488 15.77 1.80 -19.99
N LEU A 489 15.93 1.89 -21.33
CA LEU A 489 16.02 3.17 -22.02
C LEU A 489 14.74 3.99 -21.92
N TYR A 490 13.58 3.34 -22.07
CA TYR A 490 12.28 3.97 -21.88
C TYR A 490 12.12 4.54 -20.46
N LEU A 491 12.45 3.77 -19.42
CA LEU A 491 12.38 4.23 -18.03
C LEU A 491 13.39 5.36 -17.76
N LEU A 492 14.62 5.22 -18.25
CA LEU A 492 15.65 6.26 -18.09
C LEU A 492 15.22 7.58 -18.73
N SER A 493 14.69 7.54 -19.95
CA SER A 493 14.18 8.74 -20.64
C SER A 493 12.99 9.36 -19.88
N SER A 494 12.08 8.53 -19.39
CA SER A 494 10.93 8.99 -18.61
C SER A 494 11.38 9.64 -17.30
N ILE A 495 12.31 9.04 -16.56
CA ILE A 495 12.88 9.60 -15.33
C ILE A 495 13.61 10.93 -15.61
N SER A 496 14.37 11.01 -16.70
CA SER A 496 15.11 12.23 -17.07
C SER A 496 14.16 13.39 -17.41
N LEU A 497 13.13 13.11 -18.22
CA LEU A 497 12.11 14.11 -18.57
C LEU A 497 11.30 14.54 -17.32
N LEU A 498 10.95 13.62 -16.45
CA LEU A 498 10.26 13.90 -15.21
C LEU A 498 11.14 14.74 -14.27
N GLY A 499 12.40 14.37 -14.09
CA GLY A 499 13.35 15.13 -13.27
C GLY A 499 13.48 16.58 -13.74
N TYR A 500 13.49 16.80 -15.05
CA TYR A 500 13.47 18.16 -15.63
C TYR A 500 12.16 18.90 -15.29
N LEU A 501 11.01 18.25 -15.41
CA LEU A 501 9.70 18.86 -15.08
C LEU A 501 9.62 19.27 -13.60
N ILE A 502 10.07 18.40 -12.71
CA ILE A 502 10.09 18.65 -11.27
C ILE A 502 11.07 19.82 -10.97
N ALA A 503 12.28 19.78 -11.50
CA ALA A 503 13.27 20.84 -11.28
C ALA A 503 12.76 22.22 -11.79
N LYS A 504 12.08 22.24 -12.92
CA LYS A 504 11.47 23.46 -13.47
C LYS A 504 10.33 23.99 -12.58
N ASN A 505 9.55 23.13 -11.96
CA ASN A 505 8.47 23.54 -11.06
C ASN A 505 8.99 24.04 -9.71
N ILE A 506 10.09 23.46 -9.20
CA ILE A 506 10.72 23.93 -7.94
C ILE A 506 11.37 25.32 -8.10
N ASN A 507 11.84 25.63 -9.32
CA ASN A 507 12.54 26.89 -9.61
C ASN A 507 11.59 28.03 -10.05
N LYS A 508 10.29 27.78 -10.15
CA LYS A 508 9.25 28.82 -10.35
C LYS A 508 8.79 29.39 -9.00
#